data_cc0b75a6f57e6acfc17c3512017560ac
#
_entry.id   cc0b75a6f57e6acfc17c3512017560ac
#
_cell.length_a   1.000
_cell.length_b   1.000
_cell.length_c   1.000
_cell.angle_alpha   90.00
_cell.angle_beta   90.00
_cell.angle_gamma   90.00
#
_symmetry.space_group_name_H-M   'P 1'
#
loop_
_entity.id
_entity.type
_entity.pdbx_description
1 polymer ?
#
loop_
_entity_poly.entity_id
_entity_poly.type
_entity_poly.pdbx_seq_one_letter_code
_entity_poly.pdbx_strand_id
1 'polypeptide(L)'
;DVSFADINRDFILKWVKIMKKNELSTTTIAIALRSLRTIINMCIANGLMKGDTKEMFKDTGYNKAQSRKHEFLDVATMRKLYDFWKADEAKDKDGNELFLGREKYAIFRDLGLFLFMYLGDGQNLADTLRLTYDELYYATHGKQLRFLRHKTRERNESASEVIFPVTSEIQEILNRYGNVPKLGRRVFPIMSELITPEQEIWVIQRYNRYIREHMAKVAKLLDMEQAPSPTWARHSFATNLNNSGVVPYKYISDSMGHSGGGDITSNYIGAYPLAKMLEYNHYLLNEKSKESTPVV
;
A
#
# COMPACT_ATOMS: atom_id res chain seq x y z
N ASP A 1 -20.32 29.66 17.40
CA ASP A 1 -19.59 29.98 16.16
C ASP A 1 -18.20 30.43 16.51
N VAL A 2 -17.21 30.08 15.72
CA VAL A 2 -15.79 30.47 15.86
C VAL A 2 -15.47 31.43 14.73
N SER A 3 -15.05 32.65 15.06
CA SER A 3 -14.59 33.64 14.09
C SER A 3 -13.10 33.50 13.80
N PHE A 4 -12.62 34.07 12.70
CA PHE A 4 -11.18 34.09 12.41
C PHE A 4 -10.36 34.79 13.49
N ALA A 5 -10.95 35.78 14.21
CA ALA A 5 -10.31 36.49 15.30
C ALA A 5 -10.09 35.61 16.55
N ASP A 6 -10.92 34.59 16.72
CA ASP A 6 -10.81 33.65 17.83
C ASP A 6 -9.68 32.63 17.64
N ILE A 7 -9.27 32.40 16.39
CA ILE A 7 -8.26 31.42 16.05
C ILE A 7 -6.87 32.02 16.27
N ASN A 8 -6.37 31.86 17.48
CA ASN A 8 -5.05 32.29 17.92
C ASN A 8 -4.30 31.12 18.59
N ARG A 9 -3.10 31.38 19.09
CA ARG A 9 -2.26 30.35 19.74
C ARG A 9 -2.96 29.71 20.93
N ASP A 10 -3.66 30.47 21.75
CA ASP A 10 -4.35 29.93 22.93
C ASP A 10 -5.52 29.03 22.56
N PHE A 11 -6.28 29.39 21.53
CA PHE A 11 -7.31 28.54 20.97
C PHE A 11 -6.74 27.19 20.51
N ILE A 12 -5.64 27.21 19.75
CA ILE A 12 -4.99 26.00 19.24
C ILE A 12 -4.48 25.14 20.38
N LEU A 13 -3.86 25.73 21.42
CA LEU A 13 -3.39 24.99 22.59
C LEU A 13 -4.55 24.36 23.38
N LYS A 14 -5.67 25.08 23.56
CA LYS A 14 -6.89 24.52 24.16
C LYS A 14 -7.42 23.34 23.35
N TRP A 15 -7.45 23.46 22.03
CA TRP A 15 -7.89 22.36 21.15
C TRP A 15 -6.96 21.15 21.27
N VAL A 16 -5.64 21.35 21.28
CA VAL A 16 -4.67 20.27 21.55
C VAL A 16 -4.93 19.58 22.88
N LYS A 17 -5.24 20.36 23.94
CA LYS A 17 -5.57 19.80 25.26
C LYS A 17 -6.81 18.93 25.22
N ILE A 18 -7.87 19.36 24.49
CA ILE A 18 -9.09 18.56 24.29
C ILE A 18 -8.78 17.28 23.54
N MET A 19 -8.02 17.35 22.43
CA MET A 19 -7.64 16.16 21.66
C MET A 19 -6.84 15.16 22.50
N LYS A 20 -5.94 15.63 23.37
CA LYS A 20 -5.20 14.77 24.30
C LYS A 20 -6.11 14.15 25.36
N LYS A 21 -7.09 14.91 25.89
CA LYS A 21 -8.08 14.39 26.83
C LYS A 21 -8.94 13.29 26.21
N ASN A 22 -9.18 13.38 24.90
CA ASN A 22 -9.89 12.34 24.12
C ASN A 22 -8.96 11.21 23.65
N GLU A 23 -7.77 11.08 24.24
CA GLU A 23 -6.79 10.02 24.01
C GLU A 23 -6.34 9.86 22.54
N LEU A 24 -6.44 10.94 21.74
CA LEU A 24 -5.96 10.91 20.36
C LEU A 24 -4.43 10.78 20.31
N SER A 25 -3.93 9.96 19.40
CA SER A 25 -2.50 9.77 19.22
C SER A 25 -1.79 11.07 18.83
N THR A 26 -0.52 11.23 19.22
CA THR A 26 0.32 12.38 18.83
C THR A 26 0.34 12.60 17.33
N THR A 27 0.36 11.50 16.55
CA THR A 27 0.30 11.56 15.08
C THR A 27 -1.03 12.10 14.58
N THR A 28 -2.17 11.68 15.17
CA THR A 28 -3.50 12.17 14.80
C THR A 28 -3.63 13.66 15.10
N ILE A 29 -3.16 14.09 16.28
CA ILE A 29 -3.13 15.52 16.67
C ILE A 29 -2.27 16.32 15.68
N ALA A 30 -1.07 15.85 15.34
CA ALA A 30 -0.19 16.52 14.41
C ALA A 30 -0.78 16.62 12.99
N ILE A 31 -1.55 15.63 12.54
CA ILE A 31 -2.27 15.68 11.24
C ILE A 31 -3.34 16.77 11.30
N ALA A 32 -4.19 16.77 12.33
CA ALA A 32 -5.23 17.78 12.51
C ALA A 32 -4.66 19.21 12.53
N LEU A 33 -3.57 19.43 13.28
CA LEU A 33 -2.90 20.73 13.36
C LEU A 33 -2.28 21.16 12.03
N ARG A 34 -1.70 20.24 11.25
CA ARG A 34 -1.18 20.56 9.92
C ARG A 34 -2.27 20.95 8.94
N SER A 35 -3.42 20.26 8.98
CA SER A 35 -4.59 20.61 8.17
C SER A 35 -5.12 21.99 8.53
N LEU A 36 -5.28 22.28 9.83
CA LEU A 36 -5.70 23.62 10.29
C LEU A 36 -4.70 24.70 9.84
N ARG A 37 -3.40 24.45 9.98
CA ARG A 37 -2.37 25.40 9.55
C ARG A 37 -2.43 25.70 8.06
N THR A 38 -2.69 24.68 7.24
CA THR A 38 -2.87 24.86 5.79
C THR A 38 -4.06 25.77 5.49
N ILE A 39 -5.20 25.54 6.14
CA ILE A 39 -6.40 26.38 5.99
C ILE A 39 -6.11 27.83 6.41
N ILE A 40 -5.48 28.03 7.57
CA ILE A 40 -5.13 29.37 8.06
C ILE A 40 -4.19 30.09 7.07
N ASN A 41 -3.16 29.40 6.55
CA ASN A 41 -2.28 29.96 5.53
C ASN A 41 -3.05 30.41 4.26
N MET A 42 -4.02 29.61 3.82
CA MET A 42 -4.89 29.97 2.71
C MET A 42 -5.75 31.21 3.03
N CYS A 43 -6.32 31.27 4.23
CA CYS A 43 -7.10 32.43 4.67
C CYS A 43 -6.25 33.71 4.74
N ILE A 44 -5.01 33.61 5.22
CA ILE A 44 -4.08 34.74 5.26
C ILE A 44 -3.71 35.18 3.83
N ALA A 45 -3.38 34.24 2.96
CA ALA A 45 -3.03 34.51 1.56
C ALA A 45 -4.18 35.19 0.78
N ASN A 46 -5.42 34.86 1.13
CA ASN A 46 -6.63 35.47 0.54
C ASN A 46 -7.13 36.73 1.28
N GLY A 47 -6.39 37.23 2.25
CA GLY A 47 -6.74 38.44 3.00
C GLY A 47 -7.94 38.28 3.97
N LEU A 48 -8.41 37.07 4.20
CA LEU A 48 -9.54 36.77 5.10
C LEU A 48 -9.13 36.77 6.58
N MET A 49 -7.85 36.61 6.87
CA MET A 49 -7.29 36.55 8.19
C MET A 49 -5.92 37.25 8.23
N LYS A 50 -5.58 37.85 9.37
CA LYS A 50 -4.22 38.39 9.63
C LYS A 50 -3.52 37.54 10.69
N GLY A 51 -2.21 37.37 10.57
CA GLY A 51 -1.40 36.68 11.57
C GLY A 51 -0.18 35.97 10.99
N ASP A 52 0.67 35.45 11.87
CA ASP A 52 1.80 34.58 11.52
C ASP A 52 1.55 33.16 12.05
N THR A 53 1.41 32.24 11.14
CA THR A 53 1.20 30.84 11.50
C THR A 53 2.40 30.20 12.21
N LYS A 54 3.62 30.75 12.09
CA LYS A 54 4.77 30.25 12.87
C LYS A 54 4.56 30.48 14.35
N GLU A 55 4.13 31.68 14.73
CA GLU A 55 3.84 32.02 16.12
C GLU A 55 2.56 31.33 16.62
N MET A 56 1.52 31.26 15.80
CA MET A 56 0.26 30.60 16.20
C MET A 56 0.42 29.11 16.50
N PHE A 57 1.31 28.39 15.79
CA PHE A 57 1.55 26.97 15.99
C PHE A 57 2.80 26.64 16.81
N LYS A 58 3.45 27.64 17.39
CA LYS A 58 4.61 27.45 18.24
C LYS A 58 4.23 26.61 19.48
N ASP A 59 5.03 25.60 19.78
CA ASP A 59 4.87 24.66 20.90
C ASP A 59 3.58 23.82 20.91
N THR A 60 2.81 23.84 19.83
CA THR A 60 1.57 23.05 19.72
C THR A 60 1.82 21.57 19.43
N GLY A 61 3.01 21.20 18.98
CA GLY A 61 3.38 19.82 18.64
C GLY A 61 2.98 19.41 17.21
N TYR A 62 2.65 20.35 16.33
CA TYR A 62 2.24 20.02 14.95
C TYR A 62 3.31 19.25 14.14
N ASN A 63 4.58 19.31 14.55
CA ASN A 63 5.70 18.57 13.93
C ASN A 63 6.02 17.24 14.62
N LYS A 64 5.32 16.87 15.71
CA LYS A 64 5.62 15.69 16.53
C LYS A 64 4.95 14.41 16.04
N ALA A 65 4.78 14.22 14.73
CA ALA A 65 4.36 12.93 14.20
C ALA A 65 5.45 11.90 14.49
N GLN A 66 5.14 10.89 15.29
CA GLN A 66 6.05 9.76 15.51
C GLN A 66 5.97 8.82 14.32
N SER A 67 7.12 8.48 13.75
CA SER A 67 7.21 7.31 12.84
C SER A 67 6.97 6.06 13.68
N ARG A 68 5.90 5.32 13.41
CA ARG A 68 5.70 3.99 13.98
C ARG A 68 6.57 3.01 13.22
N LYS A 69 7.16 2.01 13.91
CA LYS A 69 7.63 0.80 13.24
C LYS A 69 6.46 0.24 12.44
N HIS A 70 6.71 -0.01 11.18
CA HIS A 70 5.69 -0.62 10.32
C HIS A 70 5.74 -2.14 10.54
N GLU A 71 4.60 -2.71 10.86
CA GLU A 71 4.42 -4.15 10.97
C GLU A 71 4.53 -4.78 9.57
N PHE A 72 5.13 -5.95 9.51
CA PHE A 72 5.29 -6.71 8.27
C PHE A 72 5.17 -8.22 8.56
N LEU A 73 4.92 -8.99 7.52
CA LEU A 73 4.99 -10.45 7.54
C LEU A 73 6.29 -10.89 6.88
N ASP A 74 7.01 -11.80 7.50
CA ASP A 74 8.22 -12.38 6.93
C ASP A 74 7.92 -13.30 5.73
N VAL A 75 8.97 -13.72 5.03
CA VAL A 75 8.87 -14.57 3.84
C VAL A 75 8.17 -15.90 4.15
N ALA A 76 8.48 -16.52 5.29
CA ALA A 76 7.89 -17.79 5.69
C ALA A 76 6.36 -17.67 5.89
N THR A 77 5.92 -16.60 6.56
CA THR A 77 4.51 -16.30 6.75
C THR A 77 3.80 -15.96 5.44
N MET A 78 4.45 -15.18 4.56
CA MET A 78 3.89 -14.87 3.23
C MET A 78 3.78 -16.14 2.38
N ARG A 79 4.76 -17.05 2.45
CA ARG A 79 4.70 -18.35 1.81
C ARG A 79 3.55 -19.20 2.34
N LYS A 80 3.38 -19.26 3.67
CA LYS A 80 2.25 -19.97 4.32
C LYS A 80 0.90 -19.44 3.85
N LEU A 81 0.75 -18.11 3.72
CA LEU A 81 -0.46 -17.48 3.19
C LEU A 81 -0.70 -17.84 1.72
N TYR A 82 0.36 -17.85 0.91
CA TYR A 82 0.27 -18.22 -0.50
C TYR A 82 -0.12 -19.68 -0.67
N ASP A 83 0.52 -20.59 0.06
CA ASP A 83 0.24 -22.03 -0.01
C ASP A 83 -1.19 -22.34 0.45
N PHE A 84 -1.67 -21.69 1.54
CA PHE A 84 -3.06 -21.76 1.98
C PHE A 84 -4.02 -21.25 0.90
N TRP A 85 -3.74 -20.11 0.29
CA TRP A 85 -4.55 -19.57 -0.81
C TRP A 85 -4.56 -20.50 -2.02
N LYS A 86 -3.42 -21.10 -2.34
CA LYS A 86 -3.26 -22.00 -3.49
C LYS A 86 -4.02 -23.30 -3.29
N ALA A 87 -3.99 -23.87 -2.10
CA ALA A 87 -4.71 -25.08 -1.75
C ALA A 87 -6.24 -24.93 -1.87
N ASP A 88 -6.74 -23.67 -1.75
CA ASP A 88 -8.17 -23.36 -1.80
C ASP A 88 -9.03 -24.18 -0.80
N GLU A 89 -8.44 -24.57 0.32
CA GLU A 89 -9.07 -25.35 1.37
C GLU A 89 -8.97 -24.64 2.72
N ALA A 90 -10.08 -24.50 3.43
CA ALA A 90 -10.15 -23.93 4.76
C ALA A 90 -10.91 -24.91 5.68
N LYS A 91 -10.19 -25.90 6.21
CA LYS A 91 -10.76 -26.98 7.02
C LYS A 91 -10.41 -26.80 8.50
N ASP A 92 -11.32 -27.23 9.37
CA ASP A 92 -11.04 -27.41 10.79
C ASP A 92 -10.22 -28.69 11.05
N LYS A 93 -9.97 -28.96 12.34
CA LYS A 93 -9.20 -30.15 12.76
C LYS A 93 -9.94 -31.48 12.46
N ASP A 94 -11.25 -31.40 12.26
CA ASP A 94 -12.11 -32.54 11.96
C ASP A 94 -12.33 -32.73 10.46
N GLY A 95 -11.71 -31.86 9.64
CA GLY A 95 -11.79 -31.89 8.17
C GLY A 95 -13.01 -31.18 7.57
N ASN A 96 -13.82 -30.49 8.39
CA ASN A 96 -14.98 -29.76 7.89
C ASN A 96 -14.58 -28.43 7.27
N GLU A 97 -15.18 -28.08 6.14
CA GLU A 97 -14.98 -26.77 5.51
C GLU A 97 -15.48 -25.64 6.41
N LEU A 98 -14.61 -24.69 6.73
CA LEU A 98 -14.91 -23.54 7.59
C LEU A 98 -15.59 -22.40 6.85
N PHE A 99 -15.36 -22.30 5.55
CA PHE A 99 -15.96 -21.27 4.70
C PHE A 99 -16.63 -21.92 3.50
N LEU A 100 -17.84 -21.50 3.18
CA LEU A 100 -18.65 -22.10 2.12
C LEU A 100 -19.14 -21.06 1.10
N GLY A 101 -19.33 -21.48 -0.11
CA GLY A 101 -20.00 -20.73 -1.16
C GLY A 101 -19.42 -19.30 -1.38
N ARG A 102 -20.29 -18.29 -1.29
CA ARG A 102 -19.92 -16.89 -1.53
C ARG A 102 -18.92 -16.35 -0.49
N GLU A 103 -18.99 -16.82 0.75
CA GLU A 103 -18.06 -16.40 1.80
C GLU A 103 -16.65 -16.90 1.50
N LYS A 104 -16.49 -18.18 1.19
CA LYS A 104 -15.22 -18.76 0.77
C LYS A 104 -14.62 -17.99 -0.39
N TYR A 105 -15.41 -17.80 -1.45
CA TYR A 105 -14.96 -17.03 -2.62
C TYR A 105 -14.47 -15.63 -2.24
N ALA A 106 -15.21 -14.90 -1.38
CA ALA A 106 -14.84 -13.55 -0.97
C ALA A 106 -13.54 -13.52 -0.16
N ILE A 107 -13.36 -14.46 0.78
CA ILE A 107 -12.15 -14.57 1.60
C ILE A 107 -10.92 -14.87 0.74
N PHE A 108 -11.02 -15.89 -0.14
CA PHE A 108 -9.90 -16.30 -0.99
C PHE A 108 -9.58 -15.26 -2.08
N ARG A 109 -10.59 -14.55 -2.61
CA ARG A 109 -10.35 -13.41 -3.51
C ARG A 109 -9.60 -12.29 -2.79
N ASP A 110 -10.00 -11.93 -1.59
CA ASP A 110 -9.41 -10.81 -0.86
C ASP A 110 -8.00 -11.15 -0.31
N LEU A 111 -7.77 -12.43 0.04
CA LEU A 111 -6.42 -12.94 0.29
C LEU A 111 -5.57 -12.92 -0.99
N GLY A 112 -6.13 -13.31 -2.13
CA GLY A 112 -5.47 -13.21 -3.43
C GLY A 112 -5.08 -11.77 -3.77
N LEU A 113 -5.96 -10.79 -3.50
CA LEU A 113 -5.63 -9.36 -3.66
C LEU A 113 -4.50 -8.90 -2.73
N PHE A 114 -4.49 -9.35 -1.47
CA PHE A 114 -3.41 -9.06 -0.54
C PHE A 114 -2.07 -9.63 -1.03
N LEU A 115 -2.07 -10.88 -1.49
CA LEU A 115 -0.89 -11.52 -2.09
C LEU A 115 -0.45 -10.82 -3.39
N PHE A 116 -1.41 -10.43 -4.23
CA PHE A 116 -1.11 -9.67 -5.45
C PHE A 116 -0.43 -8.33 -5.14
N MET A 117 -0.92 -7.59 -4.14
CA MET A 117 -0.27 -6.35 -3.70
C MET A 117 1.17 -6.57 -3.23
N TYR A 118 1.42 -7.67 -2.53
CA TYR A 118 2.74 -8.05 -2.06
C TYR A 118 3.68 -8.42 -3.22
N LEU A 119 3.25 -9.34 -4.08
CA LEU A 119 4.05 -9.88 -5.19
C LEU A 119 4.22 -8.88 -6.35
N GLY A 120 3.27 -7.96 -6.50
CA GLY A 120 3.26 -6.90 -7.51
C GLY A 120 3.91 -5.62 -7.00
N ASP A 121 5.11 -5.72 -6.47
CA ASP A 121 5.98 -4.61 -6.06
C ASP A 121 5.41 -3.77 -4.90
N GLY A 122 4.68 -4.41 -3.98
CA GLY A 122 4.18 -3.75 -2.78
C GLY A 122 3.16 -2.64 -3.09
N GLN A 123 2.26 -2.88 -4.02
CA GLN A 123 1.22 -1.91 -4.41
C GLN A 123 0.32 -1.53 -3.24
N ASN A 124 -0.20 -0.31 -3.27
CA ASN A 124 -1.33 0.05 -2.41
C ASN A 124 -2.63 -0.51 -3.00
N LEU A 125 -3.60 -0.81 -2.15
CA LEU A 125 -4.91 -1.28 -2.60
C LEU A 125 -5.55 -0.36 -3.66
N ALA A 126 -5.43 0.95 -3.49
CA ALA A 126 -5.96 1.92 -4.44
C ALA A 126 -5.33 1.80 -5.84
N ASP A 127 -4.02 1.57 -5.92
CA ASP A 127 -3.30 1.40 -7.18
C ASP A 127 -3.67 0.04 -7.81
N THR A 128 -3.74 -1.02 -7.00
CA THR A 128 -4.16 -2.37 -7.44
C THR A 128 -5.58 -2.37 -8.04
N LEU A 129 -6.54 -1.70 -7.38
CA LEU A 129 -7.92 -1.65 -7.86
C LEU A 129 -8.09 -0.77 -9.12
N ARG A 130 -7.15 0.15 -9.37
CA ARG A 130 -7.11 1.00 -10.59
C ARG A 130 -6.33 0.38 -11.74
N LEU A 131 -5.56 -0.66 -11.47
CA LEU A 131 -4.70 -1.29 -12.46
C LEU A 131 -5.49 -1.73 -13.70
N THR A 132 -4.96 -1.43 -14.88
CA THR A 132 -5.56 -1.79 -16.17
C THR A 132 -4.58 -2.56 -17.03
N TYR A 133 -5.09 -3.40 -17.94
CA TYR A 133 -4.29 -3.96 -19.01
C TYR A 133 -3.99 -2.88 -20.04
N ASP A 134 -2.73 -2.60 -20.26
CA ASP A 134 -2.25 -1.57 -21.18
C ASP A 134 -1.39 -2.12 -22.31
N GLU A 135 -0.82 -1.25 -23.11
CA GLU A 135 0.03 -1.63 -24.26
C GLU A 135 1.27 -2.42 -23.82
N LEU A 136 1.85 -2.12 -22.63
CA LEU A 136 3.02 -2.82 -22.11
C LEU A 136 2.70 -4.30 -21.85
N TYR A 137 1.52 -4.59 -21.28
CA TYR A 137 1.08 -5.97 -21.05
C TYR A 137 1.07 -6.77 -22.35
N TYR A 138 0.53 -6.19 -23.43
CA TYR A 138 0.48 -6.85 -24.74
C TYR A 138 1.85 -6.92 -25.41
N ALA A 139 2.63 -5.85 -25.37
CA ALA A 139 3.98 -5.82 -25.93
C ALA A 139 4.93 -6.84 -25.27
N THR A 140 4.70 -7.15 -24.01
CA THR A 140 5.48 -8.13 -23.26
C THR A 140 4.84 -9.52 -23.21
N HIS A 141 3.80 -9.76 -24.00
CA HIS A 141 3.04 -11.02 -24.00
C HIS A 141 2.56 -11.45 -22.62
N GLY A 142 2.04 -10.49 -21.83
CA GLY A 142 1.51 -10.73 -20.50
C GLY A 142 2.57 -10.85 -19.39
N LYS A 143 3.84 -10.58 -19.67
CA LYS A 143 4.93 -10.76 -18.72
C LYS A 143 5.16 -9.58 -17.79
N GLN A 144 4.62 -8.42 -18.09
CA GLN A 144 4.76 -7.21 -17.26
C GLN A 144 3.43 -6.45 -17.19
N LEU A 145 3.21 -5.83 -16.04
CA LEU A 145 2.15 -4.85 -15.80
C LEU A 145 2.79 -3.55 -15.30
N ARG A 146 2.08 -2.44 -15.48
CA ARG A 146 2.53 -1.14 -14.98
C ARG A 146 1.40 -0.33 -14.41
N PHE A 147 1.73 0.57 -13.51
CA PHE A 147 0.81 1.56 -12.98
C PHE A 147 1.51 2.89 -12.68
N LEU A 148 0.74 3.96 -12.70
CA LEU A 148 1.16 5.26 -12.19
C LEU A 148 0.67 5.41 -10.76
N ARG A 149 1.57 5.68 -9.84
CA ARG A 149 1.21 5.85 -8.43
C ARG A 149 0.29 7.05 -8.25
N HIS A 150 -0.98 6.80 -7.89
CA HIS A 150 -2.01 7.84 -7.79
C HIS A 150 -1.66 8.96 -6.80
N LYS A 151 -1.09 8.63 -5.64
CA LYS A 151 -0.76 9.60 -4.58
C LYS A 151 0.24 10.68 -5.02
N THR A 152 1.08 10.41 -5.99
CA THR A 152 2.13 11.33 -6.47
C THR A 152 1.79 11.97 -7.81
N ARG A 153 0.78 11.45 -8.53
CA ARG A 153 0.39 11.91 -9.87
C ARG A 153 0.01 13.39 -9.93
N GLU A 154 -0.69 13.89 -8.90
CA GLU A 154 -1.15 15.29 -8.86
C GLU A 154 -0.07 16.28 -8.38
N ARG A 155 1.02 15.78 -7.78
CA ARG A 155 2.07 16.62 -7.18
C ARG A 155 3.33 16.77 -8.04
N ASN A 156 3.56 15.84 -8.94
CA ASN A 156 4.73 15.83 -9.82
C ASN A 156 4.29 15.54 -11.24
N GLU A 157 4.65 16.42 -12.18
CA GLU A 157 4.50 16.20 -13.61
C GLU A 157 5.28 14.96 -14.11
N SER A 158 6.27 14.50 -13.33
CA SER A 158 7.03 13.26 -13.52
C SER A 158 6.60 12.17 -12.55
N ALA A 159 5.30 11.79 -12.53
CA ALA A 159 4.85 10.66 -11.74
C ALA A 159 5.61 9.40 -12.17
N SER A 160 6.33 8.77 -11.21
CA SER A 160 7.11 7.55 -11.49
C SER A 160 6.18 6.41 -11.91
N GLU A 161 6.40 5.93 -13.12
CA GLU A 161 5.79 4.72 -13.62
C GLU A 161 6.44 3.52 -12.90
N VAL A 162 5.63 2.63 -12.35
CA VAL A 162 6.09 1.39 -11.73
C VAL A 162 5.76 0.23 -12.66
N ILE A 163 6.79 -0.50 -13.08
CA ILE A 163 6.68 -1.68 -13.92
C ILE A 163 7.08 -2.89 -13.07
N PHE A 164 6.23 -3.91 -13.02
CA PHE A 164 6.49 -5.13 -12.26
C PHE A 164 6.26 -6.39 -13.09
N PRO A 165 7.00 -7.49 -12.79
CA PRO A 165 6.88 -8.73 -13.54
C PRO A 165 5.61 -9.48 -13.14
N VAL A 166 4.98 -10.12 -14.11
CA VAL A 166 3.93 -11.12 -13.86
C VAL A 166 4.60 -12.47 -13.66
N THR A 167 4.84 -12.81 -12.38
CA THR A 167 5.37 -14.13 -12.01
C THR A 167 4.31 -15.22 -12.16
N SER A 168 4.68 -16.50 -12.03
CA SER A 168 3.73 -17.62 -12.04
C SER A 168 2.64 -17.47 -10.99
N GLU A 169 3.01 -16.99 -9.80
CA GLU A 169 2.11 -16.78 -8.66
C GLU A 169 1.10 -15.65 -8.94
N ILE A 170 1.59 -14.54 -9.51
CA ILE A 170 0.72 -13.44 -9.95
C ILE A 170 -0.24 -13.95 -11.03
N GLN A 171 0.26 -14.72 -12.00
CA GLN A 171 -0.57 -15.28 -13.06
C GLN A 171 -1.67 -16.20 -12.51
N GLU A 172 -1.37 -17.03 -11.50
CA GLU A 172 -2.40 -17.86 -10.83
C GLU A 172 -3.50 -17.00 -10.19
N ILE A 173 -3.15 -15.86 -9.54
CA ILE A 173 -4.12 -14.93 -8.97
C ILE A 173 -4.98 -14.29 -10.06
N LEU A 174 -4.35 -13.84 -11.15
CA LEU A 174 -5.06 -13.26 -12.30
C LEU A 174 -6.02 -14.26 -12.95
N ASN A 175 -5.62 -15.51 -13.09
CA ASN A 175 -6.45 -16.57 -13.66
C ASN A 175 -7.70 -16.86 -12.81
N ARG A 176 -7.61 -16.74 -11.47
CA ARG A 176 -8.76 -17.00 -10.58
C ARG A 176 -9.69 -15.81 -10.42
N TYR A 177 -9.14 -14.60 -10.33
CA TYR A 177 -9.88 -13.41 -9.90
C TYR A 177 -9.75 -12.21 -10.81
N GLY A 178 -8.89 -12.27 -11.82
CA GLY A 178 -8.71 -11.22 -12.82
C GLY A 178 -9.79 -11.20 -13.89
N ASN A 179 -9.95 -10.06 -14.53
CA ASN A 179 -10.71 -9.98 -15.78
C ASN A 179 -9.92 -10.62 -16.92
N VAL A 180 -10.65 -11.11 -17.92
CA VAL A 180 -10.02 -11.47 -19.19
C VAL A 180 -9.31 -10.24 -19.76
N PRO A 181 -8.01 -10.35 -20.11
CA PRO A 181 -7.23 -9.23 -20.60
C PRO A 181 -7.87 -8.56 -21.83
N LYS A 182 -8.09 -7.25 -21.71
CA LYS A 182 -8.53 -6.39 -22.79
C LYS A 182 -7.92 -5.00 -22.57
N LEU A 183 -7.39 -4.38 -23.60
CA LEU A 183 -6.76 -3.07 -23.53
C LEU A 183 -7.69 -2.04 -22.84
N GLY A 184 -7.18 -1.34 -21.85
CA GLY A 184 -7.91 -0.36 -21.03
C GLY A 184 -8.84 -0.95 -19.97
N ARG A 185 -9.09 -2.28 -19.98
CA ARG A 185 -9.93 -2.96 -18.98
C ARG A 185 -9.19 -3.06 -17.65
N ARG A 186 -9.90 -2.86 -16.54
CA ARG A 186 -9.34 -3.09 -15.19
C ARG A 186 -8.91 -4.54 -15.02
N VAL A 187 -7.79 -4.73 -14.34
CA VAL A 187 -7.25 -6.07 -14.06
C VAL A 187 -8.20 -6.87 -13.17
N PHE A 188 -8.77 -6.25 -12.14
CA PHE A 188 -9.73 -6.90 -11.25
C PHE A 188 -11.16 -6.40 -11.45
N PRO A 189 -12.18 -7.30 -11.45
CA PRO A 189 -13.61 -6.96 -11.64
C PRO A 189 -14.25 -6.37 -10.39
N ILE A 190 -13.60 -5.39 -9.75
CA ILE A 190 -14.01 -4.81 -8.47
C ILE A 190 -14.62 -3.42 -8.66
N MET A 191 -14.01 -2.63 -9.51
CA MET A 191 -14.51 -1.30 -9.86
C MET A 191 -15.11 -1.31 -11.26
N SER A 192 -16.25 -0.64 -11.43
CA SER A 192 -16.81 -0.37 -12.75
C SER A 192 -15.88 0.55 -13.55
N GLU A 193 -15.87 0.39 -14.87
CA GLU A 193 -15.14 1.30 -15.79
C GLU A 193 -15.78 2.71 -15.81
N LEU A 194 -17.07 2.79 -15.49
CA LEU A 194 -17.87 4.04 -15.46
C LEU A 194 -18.04 4.61 -14.04
N ILE A 195 -17.06 4.36 -13.14
CA ILE A 195 -17.13 4.83 -11.75
C ILE A 195 -16.72 6.31 -11.63
N THR A 196 -17.44 7.09 -10.81
CA THR A 196 -17.00 8.45 -10.49
C THR A 196 -15.86 8.48 -9.48
N PRO A 197 -15.06 9.56 -9.39
CA PRO A 197 -13.98 9.67 -8.40
C PRO A 197 -14.46 9.47 -6.94
N GLU A 198 -15.65 9.99 -6.59
CA GLU A 198 -16.22 9.83 -5.25
C GLU A 198 -16.61 8.36 -4.98
N GLN A 199 -17.24 7.71 -5.94
CA GLN A 199 -17.60 6.29 -5.85
C GLN A 199 -16.35 5.42 -5.77
N GLU A 200 -15.28 5.77 -6.48
CA GLU A 200 -14.00 5.08 -6.44
C GLU A 200 -13.41 5.09 -5.02
N ILE A 201 -13.41 6.23 -4.35
CA ILE A 201 -12.96 6.36 -2.95
C ILE A 201 -13.78 5.42 -2.04
N TRP A 202 -15.10 5.37 -2.22
CA TRP A 202 -15.98 4.50 -1.43
C TRP A 202 -15.71 3.02 -1.66
N VAL A 203 -15.45 2.62 -2.89
CA VAL A 203 -15.08 1.23 -3.21
C VAL A 203 -13.76 0.88 -2.55
N ILE A 204 -12.73 1.72 -2.64
CA ILE A 204 -11.42 1.50 -2.03
C ILE A 204 -11.55 1.37 -0.50
N GLN A 205 -12.30 2.26 0.16
CA GLN A 205 -12.52 2.21 1.61
C GLN A 205 -13.26 0.92 2.02
N ARG A 206 -14.28 0.52 1.26
CA ARG A 206 -15.05 -0.70 1.50
C ARG A 206 -14.18 -1.95 1.35
N TYR A 207 -13.37 -2.04 0.30
CA TYR A 207 -12.47 -3.17 0.09
C TYR A 207 -11.34 -3.20 1.10
N ASN A 208 -10.84 -2.05 1.53
CA ASN A 208 -9.88 -1.99 2.65
C ASN A 208 -10.45 -2.64 3.91
N ARG A 209 -11.73 -2.36 4.22
CA ARG A 209 -12.44 -3.00 5.35
C ARG A 209 -12.61 -4.50 5.13
N TYR A 210 -13.09 -4.92 3.95
CA TYR A 210 -13.31 -6.34 3.65
C TYR A 210 -12.02 -7.16 3.73
N ILE A 211 -10.94 -6.69 3.14
CA ILE A 211 -9.65 -7.38 3.22
C ILE A 211 -9.21 -7.52 4.69
N ARG A 212 -9.37 -6.48 5.52
CA ARG A 212 -9.03 -6.56 6.94
C ARG A 212 -9.88 -7.59 7.70
N GLU A 213 -11.17 -7.61 7.45
CA GLU A 213 -12.11 -8.57 8.07
C GLU A 213 -11.78 -10.01 7.63
N HIS A 214 -11.52 -10.23 6.34
CA HIS A 214 -11.17 -11.54 5.80
C HIS A 214 -9.78 -12.00 6.24
N MET A 215 -8.79 -11.11 6.25
CA MET A 215 -7.47 -11.43 6.78
C MET A 215 -7.49 -11.75 8.28
N ALA A 216 -8.40 -11.17 9.05
CA ALA A 216 -8.59 -11.56 10.45
C ALA A 216 -9.11 -13.00 10.61
N LYS A 217 -10.00 -13.46 9.72
CA LYS A 217 -10.45 -14.85 9.69
C LYS A 217 -9.32 -15.81 9.29
N VAL A 218 -8.56 -15.46 8.25
CA VAL A 218 -7.40 -16.23 7.79
C VAL A 218 -6.31 -16.29 8.88
N ALA A 219 -6.00 -15.18 9.52
CA ALA A 219 -5.01 -15.11 10.58
C ALA A 219 -5.36 -16.01 11.77
N LYS A 220 -6.64 -16.00 12.17
CA LYS A 220 -7.14 -16.89 13.20
C LYS A 220 -7.00 -18.38 12.82
N LEU A 221 -7.31 -18.73 11.58
CA LEU A 221 -7.20 -20.11 11.09
C LEU A 221 -5.75 -20.60 11.03
N LEU A 222 -4.83 -19.70 10.68
CA LEU A 222 -3.41 -20.00 10.55
C LEU A 222 -2.59 -19.74 11.83
N ASP A 223 -3.25 -19.48 12.98
CA ASP A 223 -2.62 -19.17 14.27
C ASP A 223 -1.56 -18.05 14.16
N MET A 224 -1.88 -16.99 13.43
CA MET A 224 -1.01 -15.82 13.32
C MET A 224 -1.23 -14.89 14.51
N GLU A 225 -0.16 -14.30 15.05
CA GLU A 225 -0.25 -13.36 16.18
C GLU A 225 -1.12 -12.14 15.89
N GLN A 226 -1.08 -11.64 14.67
CA GLN A 226 -1.81 -10.45 14.25
C GLN A 226 -2.40 -10.63 12.85
N ALA A 227 -3.57 -10.04 12.64
CA ALA A 227 -4.20 -9.98 11.33
C ALA A 227 -3.62 -8.81 10.52
N PRO A 228 -3.02 -9.05 9.34
CA PRO A 228 -2.45 -7.98 8.54
C PRO A 228 -3.53 -7.10 7.90
N SER A 229 -3.26 -5.81 7.84
CA SER A 229 -4.03 -4.88 7.01
C SER A 229 -3.45 -4.82 5.58
N PRO A 230 -4.19 -4.30 4.58
CA PRO A 230 -3.67 -4.17 3.21
C PRO A 230 -2.31 -3.49 3.10
N THR A 231 -2.02 -2.52 3.98
CA THR A 231 -0.74 -1.79 4.00
C THR A 231 0.46 -2.69 4.35
N TRP A 232 0.23 -3.78 5.10
CA TRP A 232 1.28 -4.73 5.46
C TRP A 232 1.86 -5.44 4.23
N ALA A 233 1.09 -5.65 3.16
CA ALA A 233 1.61 -6.20 1.91
C ALA A 233 2.80 -5.36 1.38
N ARG A 234 2.64 -4.03 1.41
CA ARG A 234 3.69 -3.10 0.98
C ARG A 234 4.90 -3.07 1.93
N HIS A 235 4.65 -3.09 3.25
CA HIS A 235 5.74 -3.13 4.24
C HIS A 235 6.50 -4.45 4.15
N SER A 236 5.79 -5.56 3.98
CA SER A 236 6.39 -6.89 3.80
C SER A 236 7.24 -6.98 2.54
N PHE A 237 6.76 -6.44 1.41
CA PHE A 237 7.53 -6.37 0.17
C PHE A 237 8.89 -5.70 0.41
N ALA A 238 8.87 -4.46 0.92
CA ALA A 238 10.09 -3.70 1.12
C ALA A 238 11.04 -4.36 2.13
N THR A 239 10.49 -4.85 3.25
CA THR A 239 11.29 -5.44 4.34
C THR A 239 11.87 -6.78 3.93
N ASN A 240 11.10 -7.65 3.27
CA ASN A 240 11.56 -8.98 2.86
C ASN A 240 12.64 -8.88 1.79
N LEU A 241 12.48 -8.02 0.79
CA LEU A 241 13.53 -7.80 -0.21
C LEU A 241 14.79 -7.20 0.41
N ASN A 242 14.65 -6.23 1.32
CA ASN A 242 15.79 -5.67 2.02
C ASN A 242 16.51 -6.72 2.89
N ASN A 243 15.77 -7.55 3.60
CA ASN A 243 16.31 -8.60 4.47
C ASN A 243 16.96 -9.76 3.69
N SER A 244 16.64 -9.93 2.40
CA SER A 244 17.34 -10.90 1.55
C SER A 244 18.83 -10.61 1.43
N GLY A 245 19.25 -9.34 1.59
CA GLY A 245 20.62 -8.87 1.50
C GLY A 245 21.24 -8.94 0.09
N VAL A 246 20.43 -9.30 -0.92
CA VAL A 246 20.89 -9.41 -2.33
C VAL A 246 20.19 -8.43 -3.26
N VAL A 247 19.05 -7.87 -2.84
CA VAL A 247 18.28 -6.93 -3.65
C VAL A 247 18.72 -5.50 -3.34
N PRO A 248 19.15 -4.71 -4.34
CA PRO A 248 19.56 -3.33 -4.12
C PRO A 248 18.42 -2.47 -3.57
N TYR A 249 18.71 -1.61 -2.58
CA TYR A 249 17.73 -0.67 -2.02
C TYR A 249 17.08 0.20 -3.09
N LYS A 250 17.85 0.60 -4.12
CA LYS A 250 17.32 1.39 -5.25
C LYS A 250 16.20 0.64 -5.99
N TYR A 251 16.36 -0.67 -6.23
CA TYR A 251 15.29 -1.48 -6.84
C TYR A 251 14.03 -1.42 -5.99
N ILE A 252 14.15 -1.65 -4.68
CA ILE A 252 13.02 -1.62 -3.75
C ILE A 252 12.33 -0.26 -3.77
N SER A 253 13.11 0.83 -3.75
CA SER A 253 12.59 2.20 -3.78
C SER A 253 11.84 2.51 -5.08
N ASP A 254 12.43 2.14 -6.22
CA ASP A 254 11.85 2.37 -7.56
C ASP A 254 10.57 1.54 -7.74
N SER A 255 10.60 0.25 -7.38
CA SER A 255 9.43 -0.66 -7.40
C SER A 255 8.27 -0.14 -6.53
N MET A 256 8.56 0.57 -5.45
CA MET A 256 7.53 1.21 -4.64
C MET A 256 7.06 2.56 -5.20
N GLY A 257 7.58 3.02 -6.33
CA GLY A 257 7.25 4.31 -6.93
C GLY A 257 7.63 5.48 -6.02
N HIS A 258 8.71 5.35 -5.24
CA HIS A 258 9.28 6.47 -4.55
C HIS A 258 10.15 7.23 -5.56
N SER A 259 9.72 8.43 -5.94
CA SER A 259 10.57 9.34 -6.72
C SER A 259 11.83 9.63 -5.88
N GLY A 260 12.97 9.12 -6.35
CA GLY A 260 14.25 9.36 -5.71
C GLY A 260 14.49 10.85 -5.63
N GLY A 261 14.69 11.37 -4.41
CA GLY A 261 15.01 12.77 -4.22
C GLY A 261 16.32 13.10 -4.96
N GLY A 262 16.21 13.81 -6.06
CA GLY A 262 17.29 14.65 -6.59
C GLY A 262 18.52 13.96 -7.17
N ASP A 263 18.57 12.65 -7.31
CA ASP A 263 19.68 11.99 -7.98
C ASP A 263 19.52 12.10 -9.50
N ILE A 264 20.29 13.03 -10.11
CA ILE A 264 20.32 13.25 -11.56
C ILE A 264 20.66 11.95 -12.29
N THR A 265 21.45 11.04 -11.70
CA THR A 265 21.84 9.75 -12.26
C THR A 265 20.62 8.85 -12.51
N SER A 266 19.58 8.96 -11.70
CA SER A 266 18.35 8.15 -11.87
C SER A 266 17.64 8.43 -13.19
N ASN A 267 17.81 9.62 -13.76
CA ASN A 267 17.23 9.99 -15.06
C ASN A 267 17.91 9.32 -16.26
N TYR A 268 19.11 8.78 -16.05
CA TYR A 268 19.90 8.08 -17.09
C TYR A 268 19.82 6.56 -16.99
N ILE A 269 19.23 6.03 -15.89
CA ILE A 269 19.09 4.59 -15.67
C ILE A 269 17.71 4.17 -16.17
N GLY A 270 17.67 3.34 -17.21
CA GLY A 270 16.43 2.75 -17.72
C GLY A 270 15.76 1.78 -16.74
N ALA A 271 14.56 1.31 -17.09
CA ALA A 271 13.85 0.30 -16.30
C ALA A 271 14.69 -0.98 -16.14
N TYR A 272 14.53 -1.68 -15.01
CA TYR A 272 15.20 -2.96 -14.80
C TYR A 272 14.77 -4.00 -15.86
N PRO A 273 15.73 -4.79 -16.40
CA PRO A 273 15.39 -5.90 -17.28
C PRO A 273 14.46 -6.90 -16.59
N LEU A 274 13.49 -7.46 -17.33
CA LEU A 274 12.54 -8.45 -16.81
C LEU A 274 13.22 -9.60 -16.05
N ALA A 275 14.34 -10.11 -16.56
CA ALA A 275 15.09 -11.19 -15.91
C ALA A 275 15.58 -10.79 -14.51
N LYS A 276 16.02 -9.54 -14.32
CA LYS A 276 16.43 -9.02 -13.02
C LYS A 276 15.26 -8.81 -12.07
N MET A 277 14.12 -8.34 -12.58
CA MET A 277 12.91 -8.22 -11.78
C MET A 277 12.46 -9.59 -11.25
N LEU A 278 12.48 -10.62 -12.10
CA LEU A 278 12.12 -11.99 -11.73
C LEU A 278 13.11 -12.57 -10.71
N GLU A 279 14.42 -12.34 -10.89
CA GLU A 279 15.47 -12.76 -9.95
C GLU A 279 15.24 -12.13 -8.55
N TYR A 280 14.96 -10.84 -8.48
CA TYR A 280 14.74 -10.14 -7.21
C TYR A 280 13.41 -10.53 -6.57
N ASN A 281 12.34 -10.61 -7.33
CA ASN A 281 11.02 -10.97 -6.79
C ASN A 281 10.91 -12.44 -6.39
N HIS A 282 11.86 -13.29 -6.81
CA HIS A 282 11.97 -14.67 -6.30
C HIS A 282 12.09 -14.71 -4.77
N TYR A 283 12.77 -13.75 -4.16
CA TYR A 283 12.96 -13.68 -2.70
C TYR A 283 11.71 -13.26 -1.92
N LEU A 284 10.60 -12.93 -2.59
CA LEU A 284 9.34 -12.63 -1.92
C LEU A 284 8.67 -13.87 -1.31
N LEU A 285 8.88 -15.05 -1.91
CA LEU A 285 8.30 -16.31 -1.41
C LEU A 285 9.37 -17.37 -1.10
N ASN A 286 10.66 -17.09 -1.33
CA ASN A 286 11.72 -18.03 -1.13
C ASN A 286 12.84 -17.40 -0.29
N GLU A 287 13.16 -18.00 0.82
CA GLU A 287 14.32 -17.57 1.62
C GLU A 287 15.61 -17.85 0.85
N LYS A 288 16.64 -17.03 1.09
CA LYS A 288 17.99 -17.31 0.60
C LYS A 288 18.43 -18.62 1.24
N SER A 289 18.77 -19.63 0.44
CA SER A 289 19.40 -20.85 0.96
C SER A 289 20.66 -20.46 1.74
N LYS A 290 20.82 -21.01 2.94
CA LYS A 290 21.97 -20.71 3.84
C LYS A 290 23.31 -21.22 3.31
N GLU A 291 23.36 -21.78 2.10
CA GLU A 291 24.56 -22.29 1.45
C GLU A 291 25.11 -21.27 0.46
N SER A 292 25.93 -20.38 0.95
CA SER A 292 27.13 -19.80 0.28
C SER A 292 27.63 -18.58 1.04
N THR A 293 28.12 -18.80 2.27
CA THR A 293 29.15 -17.93 2.79
C THR A 293 30.48 -18.56 2.33
N PRO A 294 31.25 -17.94 1.42
CA PRO A 294 32.65 -18.33 1.26
C PRO A 294 33.32 -18.06 2.60
N VAL A 295 33.83 -19.10 3.22
CA VAL A 295 34.78 -18.95 4.32
C VAL A 295 36.02 -18.29 3.70
N VAL A 296 36.26 -17.04 4.07
CA VAL A 296 37.51 -16.32 3.81
C VAL A 296 38.47 -16.61 4.93
#